data_a40d51422b4590c9b7afc818d18b34e6
#
_entry.id   a40d51422b4590c9b7afc818d18b34e6
#
_cell.length_a   1.000
_cell.length_b   1.000
_cell.length_c   1.000
_cell.angle_alpha   90.00
_cell.angle_beta   90.00
_cell.angle_gamma   90.00
#
_symmetry.space_group_name_H-M   'P 1'
#
loop_
_entity.id
_entity.type
_entity.pdbx_description
1 polymer ?
#
loop_
_entity_poly.entity_id
_entity_poly.type
_entity_poly.pdbx_seq_one_letter_code
_entity_poly.pdbx_strand_id
1 'polypeptide(L)'
;MAKSQQWIFGEKLQKTLETRLGESFKQVSDRLDTVSKGLVEVQQITSNINDLKRVMGNVKTRGVWGETFLESLLSDSLVPEKQYVKNFRPKERSADTVEFAIILPGNEEGPVYLPVDSKFPREDYDRIVAAAEIGDTAALLQAQKDLASTVVSFATDITKYINPPRTTDFAILFLPTEGLYAE
;
A
#
# COMPACT_ATOMS: atom_id res chain seq x y z
N MET A 1 5.76 5.94 -71.57
CA MET A 1 4.84 5.45 -70.50
C MET A 1 5.54 4.76 -69.32
N ALA A 2 6.72 4.16 -69.48
CA ALA A 2 7.40 3.45 -68.37
C ALA A 2 8.00 4.35 -67.23
N LYS A 3 8.44 5.56 -67.50
CA LYS A 3 9.06 6.48 -66.56
C LYS A 3 8.08 7.05 -65.53
N SER A 4 6.81 7.19 -65.84
CA SER A 4 5.80 7.75 -64.93
C SER A 4 5.37 6.72 -63.83
N GLN A 5 5.37 5.44 -64.13
CA GLN A 5 5.03 4.39 -63.15
C GLN A 5 6.11 4.16 -62.12
N GLN A 6 7.38 4.28 -62.51
CA GLN A 6 8.51 4.14 -61.58
C GLN A 6 8.57 5.28 -60.53
N TRP A 7 8.20 6.49 -60.95
CA TRP A 7 8.12 7.64 -60.03
C TRP A 7 7.02 7.49 -58.98
N ILE A 8 5.82 7.09 -59.42
CA ILE A 8 4.68 6.89 -58.50
C ILE A 8 4.94 5.75 -57.50
N PHE A 9 5.67 4.71 -57.93
CA PHE A 9 6.03 3.60 -57.06
C PHE A 9 7.06 4.00 -56.01
N GLY A 10 8.04 4.84 -56.37
CA GLY A 10 9.04 5.37 -55.46
C GLY A 10 8.42 6.28 -54.38
N GLU A 11 7.52 7.16 -54.79
CA GLU A 11 6.83 8.08 -53.87
C GLU A 11 5.90 7.34 -52.88
N LYS A 12 5.22 6.30 -53.35
CA LYS A 12 4.37 5.44 -52.48
C LYS A 12 5.18 4.64 -51.49
N LEU A 13 6.34 4.10 -51.88
CA LEU A 13 7.26 3.38 -51.00
C LEU A 13 7.85 4.31 -49.93
N GLN A 14 8.27 5.51 -50.33
CA GLN A 14 8.84 6.49 -49.43
C GLN A 14 7.79 6.93 -48.38
N LYS A 15 6.57 7.22 -48.80
CA LYS A 15 5.47 7.60 -47.90
C LYS A 15 5.08 6.46 -46.95
N THR A 16 5.09 5.22 -47.44
CA THR A 16 4.83 4.03 -46.59
C THR A 16 5.94 3.80 -45.58
N LEU A 17 7.19 4.01 -45.95
CA LEU A 17 8.36 3.93 -45.07
C LEU A 17 8.33 5.03 -44.01
N GLU A 18 8.03 6.27 -44.38
CA GLU A 18 7.90 7.39 -43.44
C GLU A 18 6.76 7.17 -42.43
N THR A 19 5.62 6.65 -42.90
CA THR A 19 4.49 6.32 -42.01
C THR A 19 4.87 5.21 -41.04
N ARG A 20 5.46 4.11 -41.51
CA ARG A 20 5.88 2.99 -40.64
C ARG A 20 7.00 3.37 -39.66
N LEU A 21 7.95 4.19 -40.09
CA LEU A 21 8.97 4.76 -39.23
C LEU A 21 8.34 5.65 -38.13
N GLY A 22 7.42 6.53 -38.49
CA GLY A 22 6.69 7.38 -37.56
C GLY A 22 5.89 6.59 -36.53
N GLU A 23 5.19 5.54 -36.99
CA GLU A 23 4.45 4.62 -36.08
C GLU A 23 5.39 3.85 -35.14
N SER A 24 6.53 3.37 -35.66
CA SER A 24 7.54 2.67 -34.84
C SER A 24 8.20 3.60 -33.83
N PHE A 25 8.52 4.84 -34.22
CA PHE A 25 9.05 5.84 -33.28
C PHE A 25 8.04 6.22 -32.22
N LYS A 26 6.76 6.34 -32.58
CA LYS A 26 5.70 6.59 -31.61
C LYS A 26 5.56 5.44 -30.60
N GLN A 27 5.56 4.18 -31.05
CA GLN A 27 5.53 3.01 -30.20
C GLN A 27 6.73 2.94 -29.23
N VAL A 28 7.93 3.29 -29.70
CA VAL A 28 9.13 3.33 -28.86
C VAL A 28 9.03 4.46 -27.84
N SER A 29 8.54 5.64 -28.25
CA SER A 29 8.32 6.77 -27.34
C SER A 29 7.30 6.43 -26.25
N ASP A 30 6.16 5.82 -26.60
CA ASP A 30 5.12 5.42 -25.66
C ASP A 30 5.62 4.36 -24.67
N ARG A 31 6.50 3.44 -25.14
CA ARG A 31 7.15 2.45 -24.26
C ARG A 31 8.19 3.10 -23.33
N LEU A 32 8.96 4.06 -23.82
CA LEU A 32 9.92 4.81 -23.01
C LEU A 32 9.21 5.66 -21.94
N ASP A 33 8.07 6.25 -22.27
CA ASP A 33 7.24 6.98 -21.31
C ASP A 33 6.69 6.06 -20.22
N THR A 34 6.27 4.86 -20.58
CA THR A 34 5.81 3.84 -19.62
C THR A 34 6.94 3.38 -18.69
N VAL A 35 8.13 3.11 -19.26
CA VAL A 35 9.32 2.75 -18.46
C VAL A 35 9.78 3.91 -17.58
N SER A 36 9.73 5.15 -18.08
CA SER A 36 10.09 6.34 -17.30
C SER A 36 9.14 6.56 -16.12
N LYS A 37 7.83 6.35 -16.30
CA LYS A 37 6.85 6.41 -15.19
C LYS A 37 7.11 5.31 -14.17
N GLY A 38 7.34 4.07 -14.61
CA GLY A 38 7.70 2.97 -13.71
C GLY A 38 9.01 3.22 -12.94
N LEU A 39 10.01 3.87 -13.56
CA LEU A 39 11.24 4.26 -12.86
C LEU A 39 11.02 5.36 -11.81
N VAL A 40 10.10 6.29 -12.04
CA VAL A 40 9.74 7.32 -11.06
C VAL A 40 9.01 6.69 -9.86
N GLU A 41 8.11 5.73 -10.10
CA GLU A 41 7.45 4.97 -9.04
C GLU A 41 8.45 4.17 -8.21
N VAL A 42 9.40 3.47 -8.85
CA VAL A 42 10.50 2.76 -8.16
C VAL A 42 11.39 3.72 -7.38
N GLN A 43 11.71 4.91 -7.90
CA GLN A 43 12.48 5.92 -7.17
C GLN A 43 11.71 6.48 -5.96
N GLN A 44 10.41 6.66 -6.06
CA GLN A 44 9.57 7.10 -4.95
C GLN A 44 9.50 6.02 -3.85
N ILE A 45 9.35 4.75 -4.23
CA ILE A 45 9.42 3.61 -3.32
C ILE A 45 10.80 3.56 -2.63
N THR A 46 11.89 3.71 -3.37
CA THR A 46 13.27 3.69 -2.83
C THR A 46 13.54 4.86 -1.88
N SER A 47 13.00 6.04 -2.15
CA SER A 47 13.07 7.21 -1.26
C SER A 47 12.34 6.97 0.06
N ASN A 48 11.12 6.48 -0.01
CA ASN A 48 10.32 6.14 1.17
C ASN A 48 10.96 5.00 2.00
N ILE A 49 11.62 4.03 1.34
CA ILE A 49 12.40 2.96 1.97
C ILE A 49 13.59 3.49 2.76
N ASN A 50 14.33 4.46 2.24
CA ASN A 50 15.50 5.02 2.92
C ASN A 50 15.11 5.83 4.16
N ASP A 51 14.03 6.56 4.12
CA ASP A 51 13.49 7.26 5.28
C ASP A 51 12.95 6.27 6.32
N LEU A 52 12.34 5.18 5.88
CA LEU A 52 11.89 4.09 6.74
C LEU A 52 13.06 3.33 7.38
N LYS A 53 14.12 2.97 6.62
CA LYS A 53 15.36 2.37 7.17
C LYS A 53 15.98 3.22 8.27
N ARG A 54 15.96 4.53 8.13
CA ARG A 54 16.55 5.47 9.09
C ARG A 54 15.77 5.53 10.40
N VAL A 55 14.45 5.43 10.36
CA VAL A 55 13.56 5.40 11.53
C VAL A 55 13.51 4.01 12.17
N MET A 56 13.66 2.94 11.40
CA MET A 56 13.42 1.55 11.78
C MET A 56 14.65 0.74 12.23
N GLY A 57 15.76 1.35 12.56
CA GLY A 57 16.99 0.67 13.00
C GLY A 57 16.86 -0.23 14.24
N ASN A 58 15.76 -0.17 15.01
CA ASN A 58 15.62 -0.91 16.27
C ASN A 58 14.26 -1.63 16.39
N VAL A 59 14.27 -2.93 16.70
CA VAL A 59 13.11 -3.85 16.69
C VAL A 59 11.98 -3.43 17.63
N LYS A 60 12.34 -2.89 18.81
CA LYS A 60 11.39 -2.47 19.85
C LYS A 60 10.67 -1.16 19.49
N THR A 61 11.31 -0.34 18.66
CA THR A 61 10.82 1.00 18.29
C THR A 61 9.68 0.95 17.26
N ARG A 62 9.51 -0.16 16.55
CA ARG A 62 8.64 -0.26 15.34
C ARG A 62 7.19 -0.58 15.64
N GLY A 63 6.89 -1.48 16.59
CA GLY A 63 5.52 -1.69 17.07
C GLY A 63 5.00 -0.40 17.69
N VAL A 64 5.81 0.18 18.58
CA VAL A 64 5.55 1.50 19.19
C VAL A 64 5.39 2.61 18.14
N TRP A 65 6.13 2.54 17.03
CA TRP A 65 6.02 3.56 15.97
C TRP A 65 4.67 3.51 15.23
N GLY A 66 4.20 2.32 14.85
CA GLY A 66 2.88 2.15 14.21
C GLY A 66 1.76 2.65 15.11
N GLU A 67 1.81 2.28 16.38
CA GLU A 67 0.88 2.77 17.41
C GLU A 67 0.95 4.29 17.58
N THR A 68 2.18 4.85 17.68
CA THR A 68 2.40 6.30 17.83
C THR A 68 1.93 7.07 16.62
N PHE A 69 2.16 6.52 15.40
CA PHE A 69 1.71 7.15 14.18
C PHE A 69 0.18 7.15 14.06
N LEU A 70 -0.45 6.02 14.37
CA LEU A 70 -1.92 5.92 14.44
C LEU A 70 -2.48 6.87 15.51
N GLU A 71 -1.85 6.96 16.68
CA GLU A 71 -2.26 7.89 17.73
C GLU A 71 -2.18 9.35 17.25
N SER A 72 -1.10 9.71 16.55
CA SER A 72 -0.96 11.07 15.98
C SER A 72 -2.09 11.38 15.00
N LEU A 73 -2.39 10.46 14.07
CA LEU A 73 -3.48 10.62 13.11
C LEU A 73 -4.85 10.77 13.80
N LEU A 74 -5.10 9.96 14.82
CA LEU A 74 -6.35 10.05 15.59
C LEU A 74 -6.43 11.37 16.35
N SER A 75 -5.36 11.79 17.02
CA SER A 75 -5.33 13.04 17.81
C SER A 75 -5.39 14.29 16.97
N ASP A 76 -4.95 14.26 15.71
CA ASP A 76 -5.08 15.38 14.78
C ASP A 76 -6.55 15.67 14.39
N SER A 77 -7.41 14.64 14.46
CA SER A 77 -8.79 14.71 13.99
C SER A 77 -9.84 14.50 15.07
N LEU A 78 -9.49 13.82 16.16
CA LEU A 78 -10.40 13.37 17.21
C LEU A 78 -9.90 13.78 18.60
N VAL A 79 -10.83 14.01 19.52
CA VAL A 79 -10.51 14.37 20.90
C VAL A 79 -10.30 13.11 21.75
N PRO A 80 -9.10 12.94 22.37
CA PRO A 80 -8.83 11.79 23.26
C PRO A 80 -9.88 11.68 24.38
N GLU A 81 -10.19 10.46 24.78
CA GLU A 81 -11.15 10.08 25.85
C GLU A 81 -12.60 10.51 25.58
N LYS A 82 -12.86 11.30 24.51
CA LYS A 82 -14.21 11.71 24.11
C LYS A 82 -14.64 11.09 22.80
N GLN A 83 -13.73 10.97 21.84
CA GLN A 83 -14.01 10.46 20.50
C GLN A 83 -13.19 9.21 20.16
N TYR A 84 -12.12 8.94 20.91
CA TYR A 84 -11.43 7.64 20.87
C TYR A 84 -10.82 7.33 22.23
N VAL A 85 -10.59 6.05 22.48
CA VAL A 85 -9.92 5.54 23.68
C VAL A 85 -8.76 4.62 23.30
N LYS A 86 -7.76 4.53 24.19
CA LYS A 86 -6.61 3.62 24.06
C LYS A 86 -6.83 2.35 24.89
N ASN A 87 -6.19 1.26 24.48
CA ASN A 87 -6.20 -0.01 25.19
C ASN A 87 -7.62 -0.49 25.54
N PHE A 88 -8.50 -0.42 24.56
CA PHE A 88 -9.90 -0.76 24.75
C PHE A 88 -10.11 -2.28 24.85
N ARG A 89 -10.95 -2.72 25.80
CA ARG A 89 -11.37 -4.11 25.95
C ARG A 89 -12.76 -4.32 25.37
N PRO A 90 -12.88 -4.98 24.19
CA PRO A 90 -14.16 -5.21 23.55
C PRO A 90 -15.10 -6.13 24.37
N LYS A 91 -14.50 -7.11 25.07
CA LYS A 91 -15.19 -8.11 25.86
C LYS A 91 -14.76 -8.00 27.33
N GLU A 92 -15.70 -7.84 28.26
CA GLU A 92 -15.41 -7.61 29.67
C GLU A 92 -14.61 -8.74 30.36
N ARG A 93 -14.80 -9.99 29.88
CA ARG A 93 -14.15 -11.18 30.45
C ARG A 93 -12.97 -11.71 29.62
N SER A 94 -12.56 -10.99 28.57
CA SER A 94 -11.40 -11.34 27.76
C SER A 94 -10.18 -10.52 28.17
N ALA A 95 -9.01 -11.10 28.05
CA ALA A 95 -7.74 -10.39 28.18
C ALA A 95 -7.39 -9.59 26.92
N ASP A 96 -8.14 -9.79 25.82
CA ASP A 96 -7.88 -9.13 24.56
C ASP A 96 -8.11 -7.62 24.67
N THR A 97 -7.11 -6.87 24.26
CA THR A 97 -7.13 -5.41 24.25
C THR A 97 -6.74 -4.95 22.85
N VAL A 98 -7.54 -4.07 22.26
CA VAL A 98 -7.19 -3.38 21.01
C VAL A 98 -6.51 -2.05 21.32
N GLU A 99 -5.54 -1.67 20.52
CA GLU A 99 -4.73 -0.45 20.76
C GLU A 99 -5.59 0.81 20.83
N PHE A 100 -6.53 0.95 19.91
CA PHE A 100 -7.46 2.09 19.87
C PHE A 100 -8.88 1.65 19.55
N ALA A 101 -9.85 2.44 20.03
CA ALA A 101 -11.22 2.32 19.63
C ALA A 101 -11.85 3.72 19.46
N ILE A 102 -12.45 3.97 18.30
CA ILE A 102 -13.18 5.21 18.02
C ILE A 102 -14.57 5.10 18.63
N ILE A 103 -14.98 6.14 19.36
CA ILE A 103 -16.29 6.21 20.00
C ILE A 103 -17.31 6.76 19.00
N LEU A 104 -18.25 5.93 18.60
CA LEU A 104 -19.32 6.30 17.70
C LEU A 104 -20.62 6.57 18.50
N PRO A 105 -21.51 7.40 17.96
CA PRO A 105 -22.87 7.52 18.52
C PRO A 105 -23.51 6.14 18.59
N GLY A 106 -24.09 5.85 19.75
CA GLY A 106 -24.77 4.58 19.99
C GLY A 106 -26.30 4.76 20.13
N ASN A 107 -26.91 3.81 20.78
CA ASN A 107 -28.31 3.78 21.11
C ASN A 107 -28.54 3.94 22.63
N GLU A 108 -29.69 3.54 23.14
CA GLU A 108 -30.05 3.58 24.56
C GLU A 108 -29.10 2.74 25.45
N GLU A 109 -28.37 1.77 24.88
CA GLU A 109 -27.42 0.90 25.56
C GLU A 109 -26.04 1.55 25.75
N GLY A 110 -25.78 2.70 25.10
CA GLY A 110 -24.56 3.45 25.20
C GLY A 110 -23.80 3.59 23.87
N PRO A 111 -22.56 4.10 23.90
CA PRO A 111 -21.75 4.29 22.72
C PRO A 111 -21.31 2.97 22.09
N VAL A 112 -21.14 2.97 20.76
CA VAL A 112 -20.57 1.86 20.00
C VAL A 112 -19.11 2.17 19.71
N TYR A 113 -18.25 1.17 19.90
CA TYR A 113 -16.80 1.32 19.70
C TYR A 113 -16.38 0.68 18.37
N LEU A 114 -15.60 1.42 17.57
CA LEU A 114 -14.98 0.90 16.37
C LEU A 114 -13.51 0.54 16.70
N PRO A 115 -13.15 -0.76 16.74
CA PRO A 115 -11.78 -1.16 17.04
C PRO A 115 -10.84 -0.79 15.90
N VAL A 116 -9.65 -0.28 16.24
CA VAL A 116 -8.58 0.04 15.29
C VAL A 116 -7.27 -0.53 15.84
N ASP A 117 -6.64 -1.40 15.06
CA ASP A 117 -5.42 -2.10 15.44
C ASP A 117 -4.32 -1.83 14.41
N SER A 118 -3.12 -1.46 14.87
CA SER A 118 -1.99 -1.17 14.01
C SER A 118 -1.13 -2.42 13.84
N LYS A 119 -0.85 -2.81 12.60
CA LYS A 119 0.04 -3.93 12.28
C LYS A 119 1.02 -3.56 11.20
N PHE A 120 2.25 -4.04 11.34
CA PHE A 120 3.28 -3.88 10.34
C PHE A 120 3.90 -5.23 9.95
N PRO A 121 3.68 -5.73 8.71
CA PRO A 121 4.22 -7.00 8.22
C PRO A 121 5.69 -6.84 7.82
N ARG A 122 6.55 -6.65 8.81
CA ARG A 122 7.95 -6.27 8.65
C ARG A 122 8.76 -7.24 7.82
N GLU A 123 8.68 -8.54 8.13
CA GLU A 123 9.53 -9.54 7.49
C GLU A 123 9.24 -9.64 5.99
N ASP A 124 7.96 -9.54 5.63
CA ASP A 124 7.54 -9.55 4.24
C ASP A 124 8.01 -8.29 3.52
N TYR A 125 7.86 -7.13 4.16
CA TYR A 125 8.32 -5.86 3.63
C TYR A 125 9.84 -5.81 3.45
N ASP A 126 10.61 -6.27 4.45
CA ASP A 126 12.08 -6.36 4.36
C ASP A 126 12.51 -7.31 3.19
N ARG A 127 11.74 -8.39 2.91
CA ARG A 127 11.98 -9.29 1.76
C ARG A 127 11.70 -8.61 0.42
N ILE A 128 10.62 -7.84 0.32
CA ILE A 128 10.31 -7.05 -0.89
C ILE A 128 11.44 -6.08 -1.20
N VAL A 129 11.89 -5.33 -0.19
CA VAL A 129 12.99 -4.38 -0.34
C VAL A 129 14.27 -5.07 -0.80
N ALA A 130 14.65 -6.17 -0.16
CA ALA A 130 15.86 -6.92 -0.51
C ALA A 130 15.81 -7.46 -1.95
N ALA A 131 14.67 -8.03 -2.37
CA ALA A 131 14.48 -8.52 -3.73
C ALA A 131 14.53 -7.41 -4.78
N ALA A 132 13.95 -6.25 -4.48
CA ALA A 132 13.99 -5.08 -5.35
C ALA A 132 15.40 -4.50 -5.50
N GLU A 133 16.19 -4.42 -4.41
CA GLU A 133 17.57 -3.92 -4.42
C GLU A 133 18.49 -4.74 -5.34
N ILE A 134 18.30 -6.07 -5.43
CA ILE A 134 19.11 -6.95 -6.30
C ILE A 134 18.47 -7.21 -7.67
N GLY A 135 17.28 -6.68 -7.92
CA GLY A 135 16.55 -6.85 -9.19
C GLY A 135 16.03 -8.28 -9.42
N ASP A 136 15.85 -9.08 -8.36
CA ASP A 136 15.30 -10.43 -8.46
C ASP A 136 13.76 -10.39 -8.55
N THR A 137 13.26 -10.38 -9.78
CA THR A 137 11.83 -10.32 -10.06
C THR A 137 11.06 -11.54 -9.51
N ALA A 138 11.67 -12.73 -9.49
CA ALA A 138 11.00 -13.93 -8.99
C ALA A 138 10.84 -13.87 -7.46
N ALA A 139 11.90 -13.48 -6.75
CA ALA A 139 11.86 -13.28 -5.31
C ALA A 139 10.90 -12.12 -4.92
N LEU A 140 10.87 -11.05 -5.71
CA LEU A 140 9.94 -9.93 -5.51
C LEU A 140 8.49 -10.39 -5.58
N LEU A 141 8.08 -11.09 -6.64
CA LEU A 141 6.73 -11.60 -6.81
C LEU A 141 6.32 -12.59 -5.69
N GLN A 142 7.27 -13.38 -5.18
CA GLN A 142 6.99 -14.27 -4.06
C GLN A 142 6.79 -13.48 -2.77
N ALA A 143 7.66 -12.50 -2.49
CA ALA A 143 7.55 -11.66 -1.30
C ALA A 143 6.24 -10.84 -1.26
N GLN A 144 5.76 -10.37 -2.42
CA GLN A 144 4.45 -9.71 -2.54
C GLN A 144 3.28 -10.63 -2.17
N LYS A 145 3.31 -11.90 -2.64
CA LYS A 145 2.29 -12.89 -2.27
C LYS A 145 2.31 -13.21 -0.77
N ASP A 146 3.51 -13.33 -0.20
CA ASP A 146 3.68 -13.58 1.22
C ASP A 146 3.14 -12.41 2.04
N LEU A 147 3.44 -11.17 1.64
CA LEU A 147 2.89 -9.95 2.24
C LEU A 147 1.36 -9.96 2.22
N ALA A 148 0.75 -10.23 1.06
CA ALA A 148 -0.71 -10.29 0.94
C ALA A 148 -1.31 -11.34 1.89
N SER A 149 -0.68 -12.52 2.00
CA SER A 149 -1.11 -13.58 2.93
C SER A 149 -1.01 -13.14 4.38
N THR A 150 0.07 -12.44 4.76
CA THR A 150 0.26 -11.91 6.11
C THR A 150 -0.78 -10.84 6.44
N VAL A 151 -1.10 -9.94 5.52
CA VAL A 151 -2.15 -8.92 5.72
C VAL A 151 -3.52 -9.57 5.91
N VAL A 152 -3.86 -10.60 5.14
CA VAL A 152 -5.10 -11.37 5.32
C VAL A 152 -5.14 -12.05 6.70
N SER A 153 -4.01 -12.60 7.16
CA SER A 153 -3.90 -13.17 8.51
C SER A 153 -4.16 -12.12 9.58
N PHE A 154 -3.55 -10.93 9.48
CA PHE A 154 -3.78 -9.82 10.41
C PHE A 154 -5.24 -9.36 10.40
N ALA A 155 -5.86 -9.26 9.22
CA ALA A 155 -7.28 -8.93 9.10
C ALA A 155 -8.17 -9.98 9.78
N THR A 156 -7.80 -11.25 9.72
CA THR A 156 -8.49 -12.33 10.44
C THR A 156 -8.28 -12.20 11.95
N ASP A 157 -7.06 -11.92 12.39
CA ASP A 157 -6.73 -11.83 13.83
C ASP A 157 -7.48 -10.70 14.52
N ILE A 158 -7.71 -9.56 13.85
CA ILE A 158 -8.43 -8.44 14.47
C ILE A 158 -9.93 -8.69 14.64
N THR A 159 -10.50 -9.72 14.01
CA THR A 159 -11.91 -10.09 14.20
C THR A 159 -12.25 -10.46 15.63
N LYS A 160 -11.26 -10.89 16.43
CA LYS A 160 -11.43 -11.15 17.88
C LYS A 160 -11.90 -9.93 18.65
N TYR A 161 -11.65 -8.71 18.14
CA TYR A 161 -12.07 -7.46 18.77
C TYR A 161 -13.51 -7.07 18.44
N ILE A 162 -14.15 -7.78 17.53
CA ILE A 162 -15.56 -7.55 17.14
C ILE A 162 -16.47 -8.20 18.18
N ASN A 163 -17.36 -7.42 18.78
CA ASN A 163 -18.28 -7.85 19.84
C ASN A 163 -19.56 -6.98 19.88
N PRO A 164 -20.42 -7.04 18.86
CA PRO A 164 -21.68 -6.30 18.88
C PRO A 164 -22.60 -6.74 20.06
N PRO A 165 -23.39 -5.83 20.62
CA PRO A 165 -23.60 -4.43 20.21
C PRO A 165 -22.58 -3.44 20.76
N ARG A 166 -21.66 -3.87 21.61
CA ARG A 166 -20.64 -2.99 22.22
C ARG A 166 -19.65 -2.44 21.21
N THR A 167 -19.31 -3.21 20.18
CA THR A 167 -18.52 -2.74 19.05
C THR A 167 -19.30 -2.76 17.76
N THR A 168 -18.74 -2.13 16.73
CA THR A 168 -19.16 -2.35 15.34
C THR A 168 -19.02 -3.84 14.97
N ASP A 169 -19.67 -4.25 13.88
CA ASP A 169 -19.55 -5.58 13.26
C ASP A 169 -18.32 -5.74 12.37
N PHE A 170 -17.45 -4.75 12.36
CA PHE A 170 -16.14 -4.74 11.69
C PHE A 170 -15.11 -4.02 12.56
N ALA A 171 -13.81 -4.21 12.22
CA ALA A 171 -12.68 -3.52 12.82
C ALA A 171 -11.79 -2.96 11.72
N ILE A 172 -10.96 -1.98 12.03
CA ILE A 172 -9.99 -1.39 11.11
C ILE A 172 -8.61 -1.96 11.39
N LEU A 173 -7.98 -2.53 10.36
CA LEU A 173 -6.55 -2.83 10.34
C LEU A 173 -5.80 -1.62 9.77
N PHE A 174 -4.98 -0.99 10.57
CA PHE A 174 -4.14 0.13 10.13
C PHE A 174 -2.75 -0.37 9.75
N LEU A 175 -2.35 -0.10 8.51
CA LEU A 175 -1.01 -0.38 8.01
C LEU A 175 -0.25 0.95 7.89
N PRO A 176 0.86 1.17 8.62
CA PRO A 176 1.45 2.50 8.82
C PRO A 176 2.33 2.99 7.66
N THR A 177 2.26 2.40 6.47
CA THR A 177 3.01 2.84 5.29
C THR A 177 2.19 2.74 4.01
N GLU A 178 2.27 3.77 3.16
CA GLU A 178 1.61 3.79 1.84
C GLU A 178 2.13 2.68 0.93
N GLY A 179 3.42 2.34 1.01
CA GLY A 179 4.03 1.27 0.22
C GLY A 179 3.42 -0.12 0.42
N LEU A 180 2.66 -0.34 1.51
CA LEU A 180 1.94 -1.59 1.76
C LEU A 180 0.60 -1.70 1.01
N TYR A 181 0.09 -0.61 0.47
CA TYR A 181 -1.18 -0.57 -0.29
C TYR A 181 -0.95 -0.59 -1.80
N ALA A 182 0.28 -0.35 -2.25
CA ALA A 182 0.63 -0.28 -3.67
C ALA A 182 0.99 -1.64 -4.28
N GLU A 183 1.10 -2.67 -3.44
CA GLU A 183 1.43 -4.05 -3.79
C GLU A 183 0.18 -4.93 -3.85
#